data_b36098f5d4b4c31912a855ccd7b118f7
#
_entry.id   b36098f5d4b4c31912a855ccd7b118f7
#
_cell.length_a   1.000
_cell.length_b   1.000
_cell.length_c   1.000
_cell.angle_alpha   90.00
_cell.angle_beta   90.00
_cell.angle_gamma   90.00
#
_symmetry.space_group_name_H-M   'P 1'
#
loop_
_entity.id
_entity.type
_entity.pdbx_description
1 polymer ?
#
loop_
_entity_poly.entity_id
_entity_poly.type
_entity_poly.pdbx_seq_one_letter_code
_entity_poly.pdbx_strand_id
1 'polypeptide(L)'
;MVSETDIAYIAGLFDGEGCITYKQYMRKRKHQKKAYPTWSIRMEIAMTDHSVLKWVHEVLGVGTVGEKRYRTKYTAGWKKQWRWRCQFRDAYLVSRLLWPYVHVKMDGIQKILDHYADKKIMNGNVVNLEKYKQLMALE
;
A
#
# COMPACT_ATOMS: atom_id res chain seq x y z
N MET A 1 -15.12 -7.11 10.93
CA MET A 1 -15.70 -6.31 9.82
C MET A 1 -15.04 -4.95 9.75
N VAL A 2 -14.73 -4.54 8.55
CA VAL A 2 -14.09 -3.25 8.33
C VAL A 2 -15.19 -2.18 8.21
N SER A 3 -15.10 -1.14 9.04
CA SER A 3 -16.09 -0.07 9.04
C SER A 3 -15.77 0.95 7.94
N GLU A 4 -16.80 1.48 7.32
CA GLU A 4 -16.66 2.52 6.29
C GLU A 4 -15.97 3.77 6.84
N THR A 5 -16.31 4.15 8.08
CA THR A 5 -15.70 5.31 8.73
C THR A 5 -14.21 5.10 8.98
N ASP A 6 -13.79 3.89 9.34
CA ASP A 6 -12.38 3.58 9.53
C ASP A 6 -11.62 3.65 8.19
N ILE A 7 -12.21 3.11 7.13
CA ILE A 7 -11.60 3.17 5.80
C ILE A 7 -11.50 4.62 5.31
N ALA A 8 -12.54 5.42 5.52
CA ALA A 8 -12.51 6.84 5.13
C ALA A 8 -11.43 7.61 5.90
N TYR A 9 -11.27 7.33 7.19
CA TYR A 9 -10.21 7.93 8.01
C TYR A 9 -8.83 7.57 7.45
N ILE A 10 -8.61 6.28 7.17
CA ILE A 10 -7.34 5.80 6.64
C ILE A 10 -7.06 6.41 5.27
N ALA A 11 -8.09 6.56 4.43
CA ALA A 11 -7.96 7.20 3.12
C ALA A 11 -7.49 8.66 3.25
N GLY A 12 -8.08 9.42 4.20
CA GLY A 12 -7.65 10.78 4.48
C GLY A 12 -6.23 10.84 5.02
N LEU A 13 -5.89 9.93 5.92
CA LEU A 13 -4.52 9.83 6.45
C LEU A 13 -3.53 9.51 5.31
N PHE A 14 -3.90 8.60 4.43
CA PHE A 14 -3.07 8.24 3.28
C PHE A 14 -2.92 9.40 2.30
N ASP A 15 -3.98 10.18 2.07
CA ASP A 15 -3.90 11.37 1.23
C ASP A 15 -2.88 12.38 1.77
N GLY A 16 -2.81 12.54 3.09
CA GLY A 16 -1.90 13.50 3.72
C GLY A 16 -0.49 12.99 3.94
N GLU A 17 -0.36 11.76 4.40
CA GLU A 17 0.93 11.19 4.87
C GLU A 17 1.40 10.00 4.06
N GLY A 18 0.61 9.53 3.11
CA GLY A 18 0.92 8.33 2.34
C GLY A 18 1.89 8.58 1.20
N CYS A 19 2.50 7.50 0.77
CA CYS A 19 3.38 7.50 -0.40
C CYS A 19 3.12 6.23 -1.21
N ILE A 20 3.06 6.40 -2.53
CA ILE A 20 2.91 5.28 -3.46
C ILE A 20 4.19 5.17 -4.28
N THR A 21 4.72 3.96 -4.35
CA THR A 21 5.76 3.61 -5.30
C THR A 21 5.14 2.72 -6.37
N TYR A 22 5.18 3.17 -7.61
CA TYR A 22 4.72 2.41 -8.76
C TYR A 22 5.72 2.64 -9.89
N LYS A 23 6.61 1.70 -10.07
CA LYS A 23 7.65 1.82 -11.11
C LYS A 23 8.11 0.46 -11.60
N GLN A 24 8.58 0.44 -12.83
CA GLN A 24 9.27 -0.70 -13.39
C GLN A 24 10.76 -0.40 -13.45
N TYR A 25 11.58 -1.37 -13.08
CA TYR A 25 13.03 -1.23 -13.15
C TYR A 25 13.63 -2.52 -13.68
N MET A 26 14.85 -2.41 -14.20
CA MET A 26 15.59 -3.57 -14.69
C MET A 26 16.39 -4.17 -13.54
N ARG A 27 16.15 -5.45 -13.28
CA ARG A 27 16.86 -6.18 -12.23
C ARG A 27 17.76 -7.24 -12.85
N LYS A 28 19.01 -7.25 -12.42
CA LYS A 28 19.99 -8.27 -12.82
C LYS A 28 20.41 -9.03 -11.56
N ARG A 29 20.21 -10.34 -11.56
CA ARG A 29 20.69 -11.19 -10.48
C ARG A 29 22.19 -11.43 -10.64
N LYS A 30 22.88 -11.66 -9.50
CA LYS A 30 24.35 -11.76 -9.39
C LYS A 30 25.00 -12.73 -10.39
N HIS A 31 24.28 -13.76 -10.83
CA HIS A 31 24.84 -14.80 -11.73
C HIS A 31 24.18 -14.82 -13.11
N GLN A 32 23.42 -13.79 -13.46
CA GLN A 32 22.69 -13.75 -14.72
C GLN A 32 23.23 -12.66 -15.63
N LYS A 33 23.35 -13.00 -16.93
CA LYS A 33 23.85 -12.07 -17.95
C LYS A 33 22.81 -11.07 -18.41
N LYS A 34 21.50 -11.40 -18.26
CA LYS A 34 20.40 -10.55 -18.71
C LYS A 34 19.66 -9.93 -17.54
N ALA A 35 19.29 -8.66 -17.68
CA ALA A 35 18.40 -7.99 -16.76
C ALA A 35 16.94 -8.25 -17.15
N TYR A 36 16.03 -8.30 -16.18
CA TYR A 36 14.60 -8.42 -16.44
C TYR A 36 13.84 -7.22 -15.93
N PRO A 37 12.72 -6.88 -16.60
CA PRO A 37 11.82 -5.89 -16.03
C PRO A 37 11.18 -6.42 -14.74
N THR A 38 11.25 -5.61 -13.70
CA THR A 38 10.70 -5.93 -12.39
C THR A 38 9.87 -4.75 -11.91
N TRP A 39 8.69 -5.02 -11.35
CA TRP A 39 7.83 -3.99 -10.80
C TRP A 39 8.11 -3.77 -9.33
N SER A 40 8.03 -2.51 -8.91
CA SER A 40 7.96 -2.13 -7.50
C SER A 40 6.63 -1.44 -7.28
N ILE A 41 5.75 -2.09 -6.51
CA ILE A 41 4.42 -1.59 -6.22
C ILE A 41 4.25 -1.59 -4.71
N ARG A 42 4.13 -0.41 -4.12
CA ARG A 42 4.15 -0.27 -2.67
C ARG A 42 3.33 0.92 -2.24
N MET A 43 2.65 0.76 -1.11
CA MET A 43 1.99 1.84 -0.39
C MET A 43 2.59 1.93 1.00
N GLU A 44 2.80 3.14 1.47
CA GLU A 44 3.44 3.38 2.76
C GLU A 44 2.83 4.60 3.43
N ILE A 45 2.66 4.51 4.75
CA ILE A 45 2.35 5.66 5.60
C ILE A 45 3.46 5.74 6.64
N ALA A 46 4.10 6.90 6.75
CA ALA A 46 5.16 7.14 7.74
C ALA A 46 4.76 8.31 8.63
N MET A 47 4.91 8.14 9.93
CA MET A 47 4.58 9.18 10.89
C MET A 47 5.22 8.88 12.24
N THR A 48 5.20 9.86 13.14
CA THR A 48 5.75 9.70 14.49
C THR A 48 4.81 8.95 15.44
N ASP A 49 3.53 8.85 15.11
CA ASP A 49 2.53 8.18 15.93
C ASP A 49 2.47 6.69 15.62
N HIS A 50 3.13 5.88 16.44
CA HIS A 50 3.19 4.43 16.27
C HIS A 50 1.82 3.77 16.47
N SER A 51 1.04 4.26 17.44
CA SER A 51 -0.25 3.64 17.77
C SER A 51 -1.25 3.74 16.62
N VAL A 52 -1.25 4.87 15.90
CA VAL A 52 -2.13 5.04 14.73
C VAL A 52 -1.76 4.05 13.63
N LEU A 53 -0.47 3.84 13.36
CA LEU A 53 -0.04 2.89 12.34
C LEU A 53 -0.36 1.45 12.73
N LYS A 54 -0.27 1.10 14.00
CA LYS A 54 -0.71 -0.21 14.48
C LYS A 54 -2.20 -0.40 14.24
N TRP A 55 -2.99 0.62 14.52
CA TRP A 55 -4.43 0.60 14.26
C TRP A 55 -4.75 0.43 12.77
N VAL A 56 -4.03 1.17 11.90
CA VAL A 56 -4.17 1.01 10.44
C VAL A 56 -3.94 -0.44 10.03
N HIS A 57 -2.88 -1.06 10.57
CA HIS A 57 -2.58 -2.46 10.28
C HIS A 57 -3.70 -3.39 10.74
N GLU A 58 -4.25 -3.15 11.92
CA GLU A 58 -5.37 -3.96 12.43
C GLU A 58 -6.61 -3.85 11.54
N VAL A 59 -6.96 -2.63 11.12
CA VAL A 59 -8.13 -2.39 10.29
C VAL A 59 -7.97 -3.00 8.90
N LEU A 60 -6.84 -2.76 8.26
CA LEU A 60 -6.62 -3.24 6.89
C LEU A 60 -6.27 -4.73 6.83
N GLY A 61 -5.68 -5.27 7.88
CA GLY A 61 -5.33 -6.69 7.95
C GLY A 61 -4.16 -7.12 7.08
N VAL A 62 -3.49 -6.19 6.41
CA VAL A 62 -2.35 -6.47 5.53
C VAL A 62 -1.22 -5.46 5.78
N GLY A 63 -0.03 -5.80 5.31
CA GLY A 63 1.13 -4.95 5.47
C GLY A 63 1.90 -5.24 6.76
N THR A 64 2.90 -4.41 7.01
CA THR A 64 3.75 -4.51 8.20
C THR A 64 3.97 -3.13 8.80
N VAL A 65 4.13 -3.09 10.12
CA VAL A 65 4.47 -1.87 10.84
C VAL A 65 5.87 -2.03 11.42
N GLY A 66 6.71 -1.02 11.21
CA GLY A 66 8.08 -1.06 11.71
C GLY A 66 8.65 0.34 11.86
N GLU A 67 9.80 0.40 12.49
CA GLU A 67 10.51 1.67 12.65
C GLU A 67 11.13 2.09 11.33
N LYS A 68 10.96 3.36 10.98
CA LYS A 68 11.64 3.94 9.83
C LYS A 68 13.00 4.46 10.27
N ARG A 69 14.06 3.81 9.81
CA ARG A 69 15.42 4.18 10.18
C ARG A 69 15.99 5.24 9.23
N TYR A 70 16.58 6.27 9.83
CA TYR A 70 17.33 7.26 9.09
C TYR A 70 18.81 6.91 9.15
N ARG A 71 19.48 6.98 7.99
CA ARG A 71 20.90 6.61 7.88
C ARG A 71 21.85 7.80 7.86
N THR A 72 21.36 9.02 8.06
CA THR A 72 22.20 10.20 7.96
C THR A 72 22.38 10.85 9.33
N LYS A 73 23.56 11.43 9.54
CA LYS A 73 23.86 12.20 10.75
C LYS A 73 22.94 13.41 10.95
N TYR A 74 22.34 13.89 9.86
CA TYR A 74 21.43 15.04 9.90
C TYR A 74 20.09 14.73 10.55
N THR A 75 19.71 13.46 10.60
CA THR A 75 18.42 13.04 11.16
C THR A 75 18.53 12.46 12.55
N ALA A 76 19.73 12.42 13.13
CA ALA A 76 19.98 11.78 14.43
C ALA A 76 19.17 12.40 15.58
N GLY A 77 18.85 13.72 15.50
CA GLY A 77 18.04 14.40 16.50
C GLY A 77 16.55 14.44 16.22
N TRP A 78 16.11 13.82 15.14
CA TRP A 78 14.70 13.81 14.77
C TRP A 78 13.94 12.82 15.63
N LYS A 79 12.62 13.10 15.83
CA LYS A 79 11.75 12.14 16.48
C LYS A 79 11.73 10.84 15.71
N LYS A 80 11.69 9.73 16.45
CA LYS A 80 11.56 8.40 15.89
C LYS A 80 10.32 8.33 15.02
N GLN A 81 10.46 7.84 13.79
CA GLN A 81 9.35 7.64 12.88
C GLN A 81 9.07 6.16 12.70
N TRP A 82 7.81 5.86 12.48
CA TRP A 82 7.31 4.53 12.21
C TRP A 82 6.69 4.52 10.82
N ARG A 83 6.55 3.33 10.25
CA ARG A 83 5.89 3.19 8.96
C ARG A 83 5.02 1.95 8.94
N TRP A 84 3.87 2.08 8.28
CA TRP A 84 3.09 0.96 7.79
C TRP A 84 3.35 0.86 6.29
N ARG A 85 3.54 -0.37 5.79
CA ARG A 85 3.87 -0.60 4.38
C ARG A 85 3.20 -1.85 3.90
N CYS A 86 2.67 -1.83 2.66
CA CYS A 86 2.23 -3.03 1.96
C CYS A 86 2.73 -3.00 0.52
N GLN A 87 2.78 -4.18 -0.11
CA GLN A 87 3.37 -4.34 -1.44
C GLN A 87 2.51 -5.25 -2.30
N PHE A 88 2.62 -5.06 -3.62
CA PHE A 88 2.04 -5.93 -4.63
C PHE A 88 0.54 -6.14 -4.44
N ARG A 89 0.10 -7.38 -4.28
CA ARG A 89 -1.33 -7.70 -4.14
C ARG A 89 -1.98 -7.05 -2.93
N ASP A 90 -1.24 -6.89 -1.85
CA ASP A 90 -1.74 -6.19 -0.67
C ASP A 90 -1.98 -4.71 -0.98
N ALA A 91 -1.09 -4.11 -1.78
CA ALA A 91 -1.28 -2.74 -2.24
C ALA A 91 -2.52 -2.62 -3.14
N TYR A 92 -2.76 -3.60 -3.99
CA TYR A 92 -3.98 -3.65 -4.79
C TYR A 92 -5.24 -3.72 -3.90
N LEU A 93 -5.22 -4.58 -2.90
CA LEU A 93 -6.30 -4.72 -1.95
C LEU A 93 -6.60 -3.39 -1.24
N VAL A 94 -5.57 -2.77 -0.69
CA VAL A 94 -5.72 -1.50 0.01
C VAL A 94 -6.20 -0.41 -0.94
N SER A 95 -5.68 -0.39 -2.17
CA SER A 95 -6.12 0.56 -3.21
C SER A 95 -7.62 0.43 -3.47
N ARG A 96 -8.15 -0.77 -3.53
CA ARG A 96 -9.59 -0.98 -3.72
C ARG A 96 -10.40 -0.46 -2.54
N LEU A 97 -9.92 -0.63 -1.33
CA LEU A 97 -10.61 -0.14 -0.14
C LEU A 97 -10.60 1.39 -0.07
N LEU A 98 -9.45 2.00 -0.37
CA LEU A 98 -9.28 3.45 -0.23
C LEU A 98 -9.81 4.25 -1.43
N TRP A 99 -9.92 3.61 -2.60
CA TRP A 99 -10.27 4.26 -3.85
C TRP A 99 -11.49 5.18 -3.77
N PRO A 100 -12.60 4.80 -3.13
CA PRO A 100 -13.79 5.66 -3.09
C PRO A 100 -13.61 6.95 -2.30
N TYR A 101 -12.59 7.02 -1.44
CA TYR A 101 -12.45 8.10 -0.45
C TYR A 101 -11.23 8.99 -0.67
N VAL A 102 -10.24 8.55 -1.45
CA VAL A 102 -9.02 9.35 -1.66
C VAL A 102 -9.25 10.44 -2.69
N HIS A 103 -8.52 11.53 -2.54
CA HIS A 103 -8.52 12.65 -3.47
C HIS A 103 -7.12 12.91 -4.03
N VAL A 104 -6.16 13.13 -3.14
CA VAL A 104 -4.79 13.52 -3.52
C VAL A 104 -4.03 12.38 -4.18
N LYS A 105 -4.19 11.16 -3.67
CA LYS A 105 -3.45 9.98 -4.12
C LYS A 105 -4.17 9.16 -5.18
N MET A 106 -5.24 9.70 -5.74
CA MET A 106 -6.10 8.97 -6.70
C MET A 106 -5.32 8.45 -7.91
N ASP A 107 -4.44 9.26 -8.49
CA ASP A 107 -3.68 8.85 -9.68
C ASP A 107 -2.81 7.63 -9.41
N GLY A 108 -2.10 7.63 -8.28
CA GLY A 108 -1.26 6.49 -7.90
C GLY A 108 -2.08 5.24 -7.61
N ILE A 109 -3.20 5.40 -6.93
CA ILE A 109 -4.10 4.28 -6.65
C ILE A 109 -4.67 3.71 -7.93
N GLN A 110 -5.07 4.58 -8.87
CA GLN A 110 -5.60 4.12 -10.15
C GLN A 110 -4.57 3.31 -10.94
N LYS A 111 -3.30 3.72 -10.90
CA LYS A 111 -2.22 2.96 -11.55
C LYS A 111 -2.09 1.56 -10.99
N ILE A 112 -2.20 1.42 -9.66
CA ILE A 112 -2.14 0.09 -9.02
C ILE A 112 -3.36 -0.74 -9.43
N LEU A 113 -4.55 -0.15 -9.42
CA LEU A 113 -5.76 -0.85 -9.82
C LEU A 113 -5.68 -1.34 -11.26
N ASP A 114 -5.23 -0.49 -12.17
CA ASP A 114 -5.11 -0.83 -13.59
C ASP A 114 -4.05 -1.91 -13.81
N HIS A 115 -2.97 -1.87 -13.05
CA HIS A 115 -1.90 -2.86 -13.15
C HIS A 115 -2.41 -4.29 -12.93
N TYR A 116 -3.33 -4.47 -12.00
CA TYR A 116 -3.87 -5.79 -11.65
C TYR A 116 -5.18 -6.12 -12.36
N ALA A 117 -5.77 -5.18 -13.09
CA ALA A 117 -7.07 -5.37 -13.72
C ALA A 117 -7.10 -6.58 -14.65
N ASP A 118 -6.07 -6.76 -15.49
CA ASP A 118 -5.98 -7.87 -16.44
C ASP A 118 -5.43 -9.14 -15.81
N LYS A 119 -4.61 -9.03 -14.78
CA LYS A 119 -3.93 -10.17 -14.16
C LYS A 119 -4.82 -10.99 -13.26
N LYS A 120 -5.91 -10.42 -12.75
CA LYS A 120 -6.85 -11.11 -11.86
C LYS A 120 -7.48 -12.34 -12.51
N ILE A 121 -7.72 -12.26 -13.82
CA ILE A 121 -8.36 -13.35 -14.58
C ILE A 121 -7.38 -14.50 -14.80
N MET A 122 -6.12 -14.19 -15.01
CA MET A 122 -5.09 -15.18 -15.36
C MET A 122 -4.60 -16.00 -14.17
N ASN A 123 -4.73 -15.49 -12.95
CA ASN A 123 -4.13 -16.11 -11.77
C ASN A 123 -5.13 -16.79 -10.83
N GLY A 124 -6.38 -16.97 -11.24
CA GLY A 124 -7.39 -17.59 -10.39
C GLY A 124 -7.75 -16.82 -9.12
N ASN A 125 -7.37 -15.56 -9.02
CA ASN A 125 -7.60 -14.71 -7.85
C ASN A 125 -8.98 -14.02 -7.88
N VAL A 126 -9.85 -14.45 -8.75
CA VAL A 126 -11.21 -13.93 -8.88
C VAL A 126 -11.97 -14.02 -7.55
N VAL A 127 -11.78 -15.14 -6.83
CA VAL A 127 -12.42 -15.36 -5.53
C VAL A 127 -12.05 -14.28 -4.51
N ASN A 128 -10.78 -13.94 -4.43
CA ASN A 128 -10.33 -12.89 -3.52
C ASN A 128 -10.91 -11.53 -3.90
N LEU A 129 -10.97 -11.24 -5.19
CA LEU A 129 -11.54 -9.99 -5.68
C LEU A 129 -13.03 -9.87 -5.32
N GLU A 130 -13.79 -10.95 -5.47
CA GLU A 130 -15.21 -10.97 -5.09
C GLU A 130 -15.38 -10.74 -3.59
N LYS A 131 -14.53 -11.33 -2.75
CA LYS A 131 -14.54 -11.09 -1.32
C LYS A 131 -14.35 -9.61 -1.00
N TYR A 132 -13.44 -8.94 -1.69
CA TYR A 132 -13.21 -7.52 -1.49
C TYR A 132 -14.34 -6.66 -2.00
N LYS A 133 -14.96 -7.03 -3.11
CA LYS A 133 -16.16 -6.37 -3.59
C LYS A 133 -17.29 -6.48 -2.59
N GLN A 134 -17.45 -7.64 -1.96
CA GLN A 134 -18.44 -7.84 -0.93
C GLN A 134 -18.18 -6.96 0.29
N LEU A 135 -16.92 -6.86 0.73
CA LEU A 135 -16.54 -5.98 1.83
C LEU A 135 -16.87 -4.52 1.52
N MET A 136 -16.64 -4.09 0.29
CA MET A 136 -16.97 -2.73 -0.13
C MET A 136 -18.47 -2.51 -0.29
N ALA A 137 -19.22 -3.53 -0.68
CA ALA A 137 -20.67 -3.44 -0.86
C ALA A 137 -21.44 -3.41 0.47
N LEU A 138 -20.84 -3.90 1.56
CA LEU A 138 -21.42 -3.87 2.89
C LEU A 138 -21.39 -2.50 3.55
N GLU A 139 -20.70 -1.58 2.91
CA GLU A 139 -20.56 -0.19 3.38
C GLU A 139 -21.51 0.77 2.60
#